data_50bdca419b254e3c8675f488449fb532
#
_entry.id   50bdca419b254e3c8675f488449fb532
#
_cell.length_a   1.000
_cell.length_b   1.000
_cell.length_c   1.000
_cell.angle_alpha   90.00
_cell.angle_beta   90.00
_cell.angle_gamma   90.00
#
_symmetry.space_group_name_H-M   'P 1'
#
loop_
_entity.id
_entity.type
_entity.pdbx_description
1 polymer ?
#
loop_
_entity_poly.entity_id
_entity_poly.type
_entity_poly.pdbx_seq_one_letter_code
_entity_poly.pdbx_strand_id
1 'polypeptide(L)'
;MTENTDNFEELVKRGVESDILDYKGPMDFRAIGRPGQAKIARHMAALANTNGGHIVIGVGEDAGGHPSVYTGLTAAEAHSFDPSSVGPVINHMIEPPIDFVIERPTTI
;
A
#
# COMPACT_ATOMS: atom_id res chain seq x y z
N MET A 1 4.04 5.18 -21.18
CA MET A 1 5.09 5.06 -20.20
C MET A 1 5.06 3.71 -19.56
N THR A 2 6.17 3.14 -19.43
CA THR A 2 6.28 1.78 -18.95
C THR A 2 6.94 1.69 -17.59
N GLU A 3 7.17 2.83 -17.03
CA GLU A 3 7.94 2.91 -15.81
C GLU A 3 7.23 2.34 -14.59
N ASN A 4 5.90 2.11 -14.67
CA ASN A 4 5.18 1.63 -13.50
C ASN A 4 5.74 0.32 -12.99
N THR A 5 6.03 -0.64 -13.90
CA THR A 5 6.59 -1.93 -13.47
C THR A 5 8.00 -1.76 -12.91
N ASP A 6 8.83 -0.96 -13.59
CA ASP A 6 10.19 -0.70 -13.12
C ASP A 6 10.16 0.04 -11.79
N ASN A 7 9.26 1.03 -11.67
CA ASN A 7 9.11 1.76 -10.42
C ASN A 7 8.65 0.85 -9.29
N PHE A 8 7.76 -0.07 -9.59
CA PHE A 8 7.28 -0.99 -8.57
C PHE A 8 8.40 -1.85 -8.03
N GLU A 9 9.21 -2.45 -8.91
CA GLU A 9 10.31 -3.28 -8.45
C GLU A 9 11.32 -2.48 -7.63
N GLU A 10 11.61 -1.27 -8.07
CA GLU A 10 12.50 -0.40 -7.34
C GLU A 10 11.95 -0.07 -5.96
N LEU A 11 10.67 0.26 -5.88
CA LEU A 11 10.04 0.57 -4.61
C LEU A 11 10.09 -0.62 -3.65
N VAL A 12 9.78 -1.82 -4.14
CA VAL A 12 9.80 -3.01 -3.32
C VAL A 12 11.20 -3.26 -2.77
N LYS A 13 12.22 -3.10 -3.59
CA LYS A 13 13.58 -3.46 -3.22
C LYS A 13 14.35 -2.35 -2.53
N ARG A 14 13.79 -1.15 -2.46
CA ARG A 14 14.48 -0.04 -1.83
C ARG A 14 14.76 -0.32 -0.35
N GLY A 15 13.79 -0.92 0.36
CA GLY A 15 14.01 -1.42 1.70
C GLY A 15 14.17 -0.37 2.78
N VAL A 16 13.85 0.89 2.48
CA VAL A 16 13.97 1.99 3.43
C VAL A 16 12.71 2.85 3.32
N GLU A 17 12.01 3.01 4.43
CA GLU A 17 10.86 3.89 4.48
C GLU A 17 11.29 5.35 4.50
N SER A 18 10.40 6.22 4.06
CA SER A 18 10.65 7.66 4.04
C SER A 18 9.31 8.37 4.18
N ASP A 19 9.33 9.70 4.07
CA ASP A 19 8.10 10.49 4.14
C ASP A 19 7.23 10.34 2.88
N ILE A 20 7.73 9.64 1.84
CA ILE A 20 6.97 9.39 0.62
C ILE A 20 6.80 7.90 0.32
N LEU A 21 7.27 7.03 1.20
CA LEU A 21 7.25 5.58 0.94
C LEU A 21 7.04 4.84 2.26
N ASP A 22 5.95 4.10 2.35
CA ASP A 22 5.61 3.32 3.52
C ASP A 22 5.44 1.85 3.10
N TYR A 23 5.96 0.95 3.90
CA TYR A 23 5.82 -0.48 3.66
C TYR A 23 4.89 -1.09 4.70
N LYS A 24 4.04 -2.01 4.25
CA LYS A 24 3.16 -2.77 5.14
C LYS A 24 3.24 -4.24 4.78
N GLY A 25 3.18 -5.09 5.79
CA GLY A 25 3.18 -6.52 5.58
C GLY A 25 1.95 -7.01 4.82
N PRO A 26 1.93 -8.30 4.48
CA PRO A 26 0.77 -8.86 3.78
C PRO A 26 -0.49 -8.73 4.61
N MET A 27 -1.60 -8.43 3.95
CA MET A 27 -2.88 -8.31 4.62
C MET A 27 -4.01 -8.47 3.64
N ASP A 28 -5.19 -8.81 4.15
CA ASP A 28 -6.44 -8.79 3.41
C ASP A 28 -7.20 -7.54 3.81
N PHE A 29 -7.54 -6.70 2.84
CA PHE A 29 -8.13 -5.40 3.12
C PHE A 29 -9.46 -5.51 3.86
N ARG A 30 -10.23 -6.57 3.55
CA ARG A 30 -11.51 -6.77 4.23
C ARG A 30 -11.32 -7.33 5.64
N ALA A 31 -10.35 -8.22 5.78
CA ALA A 31 -10.11 -8.89 7.05
C ALA A 31 -9.54 -7.96 8.12
N ILE A 32 -8.82 -6.92 7.75
CA ILE A 32 -8.29 -5.98 8.75
C ILE A 32 -9.37 -5.11 9.38
N GLY A 33 -10.58 -5.08 8.79
CA GLY A 33 -11.70 -4.35 9.36
C GLY A 33 -11.51 -2.85 9.36
N ARG A 34 -12.49 -2.15 9.96
CA ARG A 34 -12.47 -0.69 9.96
C ARG A 34 -11.23 -0.09 10.64
N PRO A 35 -10.76 -0.61 11.78
CA PRO A 35 -9.55 -0.02 12.38
C PRO A 35 -8.34 -0.10 11.47
N GLY A 36 -8.13 -1.23 10.82
CA GLY A 36 -7.01 -1.37 9.89
C GLY A 36 -7.17 -0.51 8.65
N GLN A 37 -8.39 -0.44 8.12
CA GLN A 37 -8.70 0.40 6.97
C GLN A 37 -8.49 1.88 7.30
N ALA A 38 -8.91 2.30 8.49
CA ALA A 38 -8.71 3.68 8.92
C ALA A 38 -7.24 4.01 9.07
N LYS A 39 -6.42 3.05 9.51
CA LYS A 39 -4.99 3.27 9.61
C LYS A 39 -4.36 3.50 8.24
N ILE A 40 -4.76 2.69 7.25
CA ILE A 40 -4.30 2.90 5.88
C ILE A 40 -4.76 4.27 5.37
N ALA A 41 -6.01 4.63 5.61
CA ALA A 41 -6.55 5.90 5.16
C ALA A 41 -5.75 7.07 5.75
N ARG A 42 -5.39 6.99 7.03
CA ARG A 42 -4.58 8.06 7.65
C ARG A 42 -3.21 8.18 7.00
N HIS A 43 -2.56 7.06 6.70
CA HIS A 43 -1.28 7.10 6.03
C HIS A 43 -1.39 7.68 4.63
N MET A 44 -2.45 7.31 3.90
CA MET A 44 -2.69 7.86 2.56
C MET A 44 -2.93 9.36 2.63
N ALA A 45 -3.71 9.82 3.60
CA ALA A 45 -3.97 11.26 3.77
C ALA A 45 -2.68 12.01 4.09
N ALA A 46 -1.83 11.44 4.94
CA ALA A 46 -0.55 12.05 5.27
C ALA A 46 0.34 12.21 4.03
N LEU A 47 0.39 11.17 3.20
CA LEU A 47 1.15 11.25 1.96
C LEU A 47 0.56 12.30 1.00
N ALA A 48 -0.76 12.32 0.87
CA ALA A 48 -1.42 13.27 -0.01
C ALA A 48 -1.21 14.72 0.43
N ASN A 49 -1.09 14.94 1.74
CA ASN A 49 -0.88 16.28 2.29
C ASN A 49 0.54 16.80 2.12
N THR A 50 1.45 15.93 1.73
CA THR A 50 2.80 16.35 1.38
C THR A 50 2.90 16.41 -0.16
N ASN A 51 3.69 15.58 -0.77
CA ASN A 51 3.86 15.58 -2.22
C ASN A 51 3.39 14.26 -2.84
N GLY A 52 2.53 13.54 -2.14
CA GLY A 52 2.15 12.22 -2.57
C GLY A 52 3.18 11.19 -2.15
N GLY A 53 3.02 9.98 -2.63
CA GLY A 53 3.93 8.91 -2.30
C GLY A 53 3.32 7.57 -2.58
N HIS A 54 3.87 6.54 -1.95
CA HIS A 54 3.47 5.16 -2.18
C HIS A 54 3.32 4.41 -0.87
N ILE A 55 2.34 3.53 -0.83
CA ILE A 55 2.24 2.51 0.22
C ILE A 55 2.39 1.17 -0.49
N VAL A 56 3.40 0.41 -0.11
CA VAL A 56 3.67 -0.90 -0.68
C VAL A 56 3.24 -1.96 0.33
N ILE A 57 2.31 -2.82 -0.09
CA ILE A 57 1.74 -3.84 0.79
C ILE A 57 2.28 -5.20 0.36
N GLY A 58 2.72 -5.99 1.33
CA GLY A 58 3.31 -7.30 1.07
C GLY A 58 4.78 -7.38 1.40
N VAL A 59 5.33 -6.35 2.05
CA VAL A 59 6.72 -6.34 2.48
C VAL A 59 6.73 -6.26 4.00
N GLY A 60 7.14 -7.35 4.65
CA GLY A 60 7.22 -7.40 6.10
C GLY A 60 8.57 -6.91 6.61
N GLU A 61 8.65 -6.78 7.91
CA GLU A 61 9.87 -6.33 8.58
C GLU A 61 10.68 -7.54 9.04
N ASP A 62 12.00 -7.39 9.04
CA ASP A 62 12.88 -8.39 9.63
C ASP A 62 13.00 -8.17 11.14
N ALA A 63 13.88 -8.93 11.80
CA ALA A 63 14.03 -8.85 13.25
C ALA A 63 14.51 -7.46 13.71
N GLY A 64 15.16 -6.71 12.83
CA GLY A 64 15.62 -5.36 13.15
C GLY A 64 14.63 -4.28 12.79
N GLY A 65 13.43 -4.65 12.32
CA GLY A 65 12.42 -3.69 11.94
C GLY A 65 12.60 -3.10 10.55
N HIS A 66 13.44 -3.70 9.72
CA HIS A 66 13.68 -3.20 8.37
C HIS A 66 12.76 -3.90 7.37
N PRO A 67 12.21 -3.18 6.38
CA PRO A 67 11.35 -3.79 5.37
C PRO A 67 12.20 -4.62 4.41
N SER A 68 12.26 -5.92 4.67
CA SER A 68 13.10 -6.82 3.90
C SER A 68 12.49 -8.19 3.64
N VAL A 69 11.29 -8.45 4.15
CA VAL A 69 10.62 -9.74 3.96
C VAL A 69 9.62 -9.61 2.82
N TYR A 70 10.01 -10.03 1.62
CA TYR A 70 9.26 -9.80 0.39
C TYR A 70 8.33 -10.98 0.10
N THR A 71 7.33 -11.17 0.94
CA THR A 71 6.42 -12.30 0.78
C THR A 71 5.35 -12.06 -0.29
N GLY A 72 5.03 -10.80 -0.56
CA GLY A 72 3.93 -10.50 -1.45
C GLY A 72 2.58 -10.84 -0.83
N LEU A 73 1.56 -10.92 -1.67
CA LEU A 73 0.19 -11.22 -1.24
C LEU A 73 -0.26 -12.53 -1.86
N THR A 74 -1.10 -13.27 -1.13
CA THR A 74 -1.82 -14.40 -1.72
C THR A 74 -2.83 -13.87 -2.74
N ALA A 75 -3.39 -14.77 -3.55
CA ALA A 75 -4.40 -14.38 -4.53
C ALA A 75 -5.61 -13.74 -3.84
N ALA A 76 -6.03 -14.29 -2.71
CA ALA A 76 -7.17 -13.74 -1.98
C ALA A 76 -6.85 -12.35 -1.41
N GLU A 77 -5.65 -12.18 -0.86
CA GLU A 77 -5.24 -10.89 -0.34
C GLU A 77 -5.17 -9.85 -1.46
N ALA A 78 -4.57 -10.20 -2.59
CA ALA A 78 -4.49 -9.29 -3.73
C ALA A 78 -5.88 -8.91 -4.24
N HIS A 79 -6.79 -9.87 -4.29
CA HIS A 79 -8.17 -9.62 -4.74
C HIS A 79 -8.90 -8.65 -3.80
N SER A 80 -8.58 -8.69 -2.52
CA SER A 80 -9.23 -7.81 -1.54
C SER A 80 -8.90 -6.34 -1.79
N PHE A 81 -7.84 -6.06 -2.54
CA PHE A 81 -7.45 -4.68 -2.89
C PHE A 81 -7.99 -4.25 -4.25
N ASP A 82 -9.15 -4.79 -4.64
CA ASP A 82 -9.85 -4.35 -5.85
C ASP A 82 -10.14 -2.85 -5.74
N PRO A 83 -9.70 -2.05 -6.71
CA PRO A 83 -9.93 -0.59 -6.66
C PRO A 83 -11.39 -0.20 -6.50
N SER A 84 -12.31 -0.96 -7.09
CA SER A 84 -13.73 -0.64 -6.99
C SER A 84 -14.28 -0.85 -5.59
N SER A 85 -13.61 -1.65 -4.76
CA SER A 85 -14.00 -1.86 -3.36
C SER A 85 -13.26 -0.93 -2.42
N VAL A 86 -11.94 -0.78 -2.64
CA VAL A 86 -11.09 -0.01 -1.73
C VAL A 86 -11.35 1.49 -1.86
N GLY A 87 -11.52 1.97 -3.08
CA GLY A 87 -11.68 3.40 -3.34
C GLY A 87 -12.78 4.03 -2.52
N PRO A 88 -14.03 3.52 -2.61
CA PRO A 88 -15.12 4.10 -1.83
C PRO A 88 -14.90 4.02 -0.32
N VAL A 89 -14.32 2.92 0.18
CA VAL A 89 -14.10 2.76 1.62
C VAL A 89 -13.11 3.81 2.11
N ILE A 90 -11.98 3.96 1.41
CA ILE A 90 -10.94 4.91 1.82
C ILE A 90 -11.46 6.33 1.72
N ASN A 91 -12.11 6.69 0.61
CA ASN A 91 -12.57 8.06 0.42
C ASN A 91 -13.75 8.42 1.31
N HIS A 92 -14.45 7.42 1.84
CA HIS A 92 -15.48 7.69 2.84
C HIS A 92 -14.87 8.07 4.19
N MET A 93 -13.61 7.70 4.42
CA MET A 93 -12.91 7.96 5.67
C MET A 93 -12.05 9.22 5.65
N ILE A 94 -11.86 9.85 4.49
CA ILE A 94 -10.96 10.98 4.32
C ILE A 94 -11.76 12.18 3.80
N GLU A 95 -11.52 13.33 4.41
CA GLU A 95 -12.16 14.57 4.02
C GLU A 95 -11.09 15.65 3.87
N PRO A 96 -10.89 16.25 2.68
CA PRO A 96 -11.59 15.87 1.43
C PRO A 96 -11.04 14.57 0.84
N PRO A 97 -11.77 13.96 -0.10
CA PRO A 97 -11.28 12.75 -0.76
C PRO A 97 -9.97 13.00 -1.48
N ILE A 98 -9.19 11.94 -1.64
CA ILE A 98 -7.91 12.01 -2.33
C ILE A 98 -7.96 11.15 -3.60
N ASP A 99 -7.11 11.48 -4.56
CA ASP A 99 -6.92 10.66 -5.74
C ASP A 99 -5.80 9.67 -5.50
N PHE A 100 -6.04 8.41 -5.82
CA PHE A 100 -5.01 7.39 -5.70
C PHE A 100 -5.27 6.28 -6.70
N VAL A 101 -4.23 5.54 -7.00
CA VAL A 101 -4.27 4.41 -7.93
C VAL A 101 -3.77 3.18 -7.20
N ILE A 102 -4.45 2.06 -7.40
CA ILE A 102 -4.03 0.78 -6.86
C ILE A 102 -3.47 -0.05 -8.00
N GLU A 103 -2.24 -0.47 -7.85
CA GLU A 103 -1.60 -1.36 -8.80
C GLU A 103 -1.32 -2.69 -8.12
N ARG A 104 -1.61 -3.77 -8.82
CA ARG A 104 -1.43 -5.11 -8.28
C ARG A 104 -0.58 -5.93 -9.24
N PRO A 105 0.66 -5.51 -9.48
CA PRO A 105 1.52 -6.22 -10.43
C PRO A 105 1.89 -7.60 -9.90
N THR A 106 2.05 -8.53 -10.82
CA THR A 106 2.58 -9.84 -10.49
C THR A 106 4.10 -9.76 -10.59
N THR A 107 4.77 -10.18 -9.52
CA THR A 107 6.22 -10.22 -9.50
C THR A 107 6.69 -11.66 -9.54
N ILE A 108 7.93 -11.82 -9.79
CA ILE A 108 8.55 -13.12 -9.87
C ILE A 108 9.37 -13.39 -8.62
#